data_f2d4c298c6bc40cca50a3668d9375cd3
#
_entry.id   f2d4c298c6bc40cca50a3668d9375cd3
#
_cell.length_a   1.000
_cell.length_b   1.000
_cell.length_c   1.000
_cell.angle_alpha   90.00
_cell.angle_beta   90.00
_cell.angle_gamma   90.00
#
_symmetry.space_group_name_H-M   'P 1'
#
loop_
_entity.id
_entity.type
_entity.pdbx_description
1 polymer ?
#
loop_
_entity_poly.entity_id
_entity_poly.type
_entity_poly.pdbx_seq_one_letter_code
_entity_poly.pdbx_strand_id
1 'polypeptide(L)'
;GRPAETAREAVQWVYMGYLAAVKEQDGAAMSLGNVSSFLDIYIDRDLKEGILDENGAQELVDQFIMKLRMVRHLRMQSYNDIFAGDPTWVTEAIGGKIKVTKTSFRFLQTLYNLGPAPEPNLTVLWSPSLPEGFKAFCAKVSVDTSSIQYENDELMRKIRGEEDYGIACCVSYQAIGK
;
A
#
# COMPACT_ATOMS: atom_id res chain seq x y z
N GLY A 1 -2.03 -16.36 19.85
CA GLY A 1 -1.91 -15.02 19.33
C GLY A 1 -2.93 -14.08 19.95
N ARG A 2 -2.60 -12.83 20.02
CA ARG A 2 -3.50 -11.76 20.46
C ARG A 2 -3.61 -10.71 19.34
N PRO A 3 -4.66 -9.91 19.31
CA PRO A 3 -4.75 -8.76 18.41
C PRO A 3 -3.57 -7.79 18.61
N ALA A 4 -3.26 -7.00 17.57
CA ALA A 4 -2.29 -5.93 17.70
C ALA A 4 -2.80 -4.85 18.68
N GLU A 5 -1.91 -4.38 19.54
CA GLU A 5 -2.19 -3.34 20.53
C GLU A 5 -1.53 -2.01 20.18
N THR A 6 -0.53 -2.02 19.28
CA THR A 6 0.20 -0.83 18.84
C THR A 6 0.28 -0.77 17.31
N ALA A 7 0.56 0.42 16.78
CA ALA A 7 0.79 0.60 15.34
C ALA A 7 1.97 -0.26 14.85
N ARG A 8 3.03 -0.38 15.63
CA ARG A 8 4.18 -1.24 15.31
C ARG A 8 3.77 -2.70 15.19
N GLU A 9 2.96 -3.21 16.11
CA GLU A 9 2.45 -4.58 16.05
C GLU A 9 1.51 -4.77 14.84
N ALA A 10 0.64 -3.80 14.57
CA ALA A 10 -0.25 -3.86 13.42
C ALA A 10 0.52 -3.92 12.10
N VAL A 11 1.52 -3.06 11.91
CA VAL A 11 2.42 -3.10 10.74
C VAL A 11 3.13 -4.45 10.63
N GLN A 12 3.61 -4.98 11.75
CA GLN A 12 4.30 -6.27 11.76
C GLN A 12 3.35 -7.43 11.40
N TRP A 13 2.12 -7.42 11.88
CA TRP A 13 1.12 -8.43 11.52
C TRP A 13 0.76 -8.37 10.03
N VAL A 14 0.56 -7.17 9.48
CA VAL A 14 0.32 -6.99 8.03
C VAL A 14 1.51 -7.55 7.23
N TYR A 15 2.74 -7.21 7.62
CA TYR A 15 3.93 -7.70 6.94
C TYR A 15 4.07 -9.23 7.02
N MET A 16 3.85 -9.84 8.19
CA MET A 16 3.88 -11.30 8.35
C MET A 16 2.79 -11.99 7.53
N GLY A 17 1.57 -11.44 7.53
CA GLY A 17 0.48 -11.93 6.70
C GLY A 17 0.81 -11.86 5.21
N TYR A 18 1.40 -10.74 4.77
CA TYR A 18 1.89 -10.57 3.42
C TYR A 18 2.94 -11.63 3.04
N LEU A 19 3.94 -11.85 3.89
CA LEU A 19 4.98 -12.87 3.64
C LEU A 19 4.38 -14.28 3.55
N ALA A 20 3.45 -14.61 4.44
CA ALA A 20 2.77 -15.90 4.43
C ALA A 20 1.97 -16.10 3.13
N ALA A 21 1.22 -15.08 2.70
CA ALA A 21 0.43 -15.12 1.48
C ALA A 21 1.31 -15.22 0.22
N VAL A 22 2.41 -14.46 0.14
CA VAL A 22 3.37 -14.55 -0.97
C VAL A 22 3.98 -15.95 -1.03
N LYS A 23 4.34 -16.52 0.12
CA LYS A 23 4.91 -17.86 0.20
C LYS A 23 3.91 -18.94 -0.23
N GLU A 24 2.66 -18.84 0.22
CA GLU A 24 1.62 -19.83 -0.06
C GLU A 24 1.26 -19.89 -1.55
N GLN A 25 1.16 -18.74 -2.20
CA GLN A 25 0.77 -18.68 -3.61
C GLN A 25 1.93 -18.88 -4.59
N ASP A 26 3.17 -18.98 -4.13
CA ASP A 26 4.38 -18.90 -4.97
C ASP A 26 4.30 -17.72 -5.96
N GLY A 27 3.65 -16.64 -5.50
CA GLY A 27 3.18 -15.56 -6.33
C GLY A 27 4.23 -14.53 -6.70
N ALA A 28 4.02 -13.93 -7.87
CA ALA A 28 4.74 -12.76 -8.29
C ALA A 28 4.04 -11.47 -7.87
N ALA A 29 2.73 -11.54 -7.74
CA ALA A 29 1.87 -10.37 -7.69
C ALA A 29 0.82 -10.48 -6.60
N MET A 30 0.57 -9.40 -5.90
CA MET A 30 -0.39 -9.36 -4.79
C MET A 30 -0.91 -7.94 -4.59
N SER A 31 -2.10 -7.83 -4.01
CA SER A 31 -2.64 -6.58 -3.48
C SER A 31 -2.54 -6.57 -1.97
N LEU A 32 -2.15 -5.44 -1.40
CA LEU A 32 -2.33 -5.15 0.03
C LEU A 32 -3.74 -4.59 0.31
N GLY A 33 -4.49 -4.25 -0.74
CA GLY A 33 -5.74 -3.52 -0.60
C GLY A 33 -5.48 -2.07 -0.16
N ASN A 34 -6.23 -1.60 0.81
CA ASN A 34 -6.08 -0.27 1.40
C ASN A 34 -5.57 -0.37 2.84
N VAL A 35 -4.32 -0.81 2.98
CA VAL A 35 -3.66 -0.97 4.28
C VAL A 35 -3.43 0.36 4.98
N SER A 36 -3.26 1.45 4.21
CA SER A 36 -3.08 2.79 4.77
C SER A 36 -4.24 3.21 5.68
N SER A 37 -5.49 2.93 5.27
CA SER A 37 -6.67 3.21 6.09
C SER A 37 -6.75 2.31 7.33
N PHE A 38 -6.37 1.06 7.21
CA PHE A 38 -6.31 0.13 8.34
C PHE A 38 -5.26 0.55 9.38
N LEU A 39 -4.06 0.84 8.93
CA LEU A 39 -2.96 1.24 9.80
C LEU A 39 -3.20 2.59 10.48
N ASP A 40 -3.95 3.49 9.83
CA ASP A 40 -4.29 4.80 10.40
C ASP A 40 -5.03 4.68 11.74
N ILE A 41 -5.85 3.63 11.92
CA ILE A 41 -6.58 3.37 13.17
C ILE A 41 -5.60 3.23 14.35
N TYR A 42 -4.53 2.48 14.13
CA TYR A 42 -3.53 2.23 15.16
C TYR A 42 -2.56 3.40 15.32
N ILE A 43 -2.14 4.00 14.21
CA ILE A 43 -1.21 5.14 14.22
C ILE A 43 -1.87 6.36 14.90
N ASP A 44 -3.11 6.68 14.54
CA ASP A 44 -3.84 7.80 15.14
C ASP A 44 -4.07 7.59 16.65
N ARG A 45 -4.36 6.35 17.07
CA ARG A 45 -4.46 6.03 18.49
C ARG A 45 -3.13 6.20 19.21
N ASP A 46 -2.05 5.62 18.69
CA ASP A 46 -0.72 5.68 19.32
C ASP A 46 -0.18 7.12 19.36
N LEU A 47 -0.52 7.97 18.38
CA LEU A 47 -0.23 9.40 18.40
C LEU A 47 -1.01 10.12 19.52
N LYS A 48 -2.31 9.81 19.69
CA LYS A 48 -3.13 10.41 20.76
C LYS A 48 -2.70 10.00 22.15
N GLU A 49 -2.22 8.78 22.30
CA GLU A 49 -1.71 8.23 23.55
C GLU A 49 -0.23 8.62 23.83
N GLY A 50 0.43 9.29 22.89
CA GLY A 50 1.84 9.70 23.03
C GLY A 50 2.84 8.54 22.94
N ILE A 51 2.41 7.39 22.42
CA ILE A 51 3.28 6.24 22.14
C ILE A 51 4.16 6.51 20.92
N LEU A 52 3.60 7.23 19.94
CA LEU A 52 4.31 7.73 18.75
C LEU A 52 4.22 9.25 18.70
N ASP A 53 5.18 9.86 18.06
CA ASP A 53 5.11 11.21 17.50
C ASP A 53 4.94 11.15 15.97
N GLU A 54 4.76 12.29 15.31
CA GLU A 54 4.56 12.35 13.85
C GLU A 54 5.77 11.81 13.08
N ASN A 55 7.00 12.01 13.60
CA ASN A 55 8.20 11.47 12.97
C ASN A 55 8.27 9.96 13.11
N GLY A 56 8.00 9.43 14.30
CA GLY A 56 7.93 7.99 14.53
C GLY A 56 6.85 7.30 13.72
N ALA A 57 5.69 7.95 13.52
CA ALA A 57 4.62 7.45 12.66
C ALA A 57 5.05 7.38 11.19
N GLN A 58 5.76 8.40 10.69
CA GLN A 58 6.31 8.39 9.33
C GLN A 58 7.41 7.34 9.20
N GLU A 59 8.33 7.27 10.14
CA GLU A 59 9.41 6.28 10.14
C GLU A 59 8.85 4.83 10.13
N LEU A 60 7.78 4.57 10.85
CA LEU A 60 7.14 3.26 10.88
C LEU A 60 6.61 2.86 9.49
N VAL A 61 6.00 3.81 8.76
CA VAL A 61 5.54 3.58 7.38
C VAL A 61 6.72 3.42 6.43
N ASP A 62 7.76 4.25 6.56
CA ASP A 62 8.98 4.15 5.75
C ASP A 62 9.64 2.76 5.92
N GLN A 63 9.76 2.28 7.16
CA GLN A 63 10.30 0.95 7.46
C GLN A 63 9.44 -0.17 6.85
N PHE A 64 8.11 -0.03 6.86
CA PHE A 64 7.21 -0.98 6.21
C PHE A 64 7.46 -1.04 4.70
N ILE A 65 7.52 0.10 4.03
CA ILE A 65 7.82 0.19 2.61
C ILE A 65 9.20 -0.39 2.28
N MET A 66 10.22 -0.09 3.07
CA MET A 66 11.54 -0.71 2.90
C MET A 66 11.48 -2.25 2.96
N LYS A 67 10.74 -2.80 3.91
CA LYS A 67 10.55 -4.25 4.03
C LYS A 67 9.85 -4.85 2.81
N LEU A 68 8.82 -4.17 2.28
CA LEU A 68 8.17 -4.60 1.05
C LEU A 68 9.15 -4.62 -0.14
N ARG A 69 10.02 -3.62 -0.26
CA ARG A 69 11.06 -3.53 -1.31
C ARG A 69 12.10 -4.65 -1.21
N MET A 70 12.27 -5.25 -0.06
CA MET A 70 13.24 -6.35 0.16
C MET A 70 12.71 -7.71 -0.29
N VAL A 71 11.41 -7.88 -0.42
CA VAL A 71 10.81 -9.17 -0.80
C VAL A 71 11.00 -9.41 -2.29
N ARG A 72 11.62 -10.54 -2.61
CA ARG A 72 11.89 -10.96 -3.99
C ARG A 72 10.97 -12.11 -4.38
N HIS A 73 10.84 -12.33 -5.68
CA HIS A 73 10.12 -13.49 -6.20
C HIS A 73 10.72 -14.78 -5.65
N LEU A 74 9.85 -15.63 -5.10
CA LEU A 74 10.18 -16.97 -4.62
C LEU A 74 9.44 -17.97 -5.50
N ARG A 75 10.04 -18.36 -6.63
CA ARG A 75 9.40 -19.22 -7.60
C ARG A 75 10.26 -20.41 -7.97
N MET A 76 9.64 -21.35 -8.73
CA MET A 76 10.32 -22.49 -9.30
C MET A 76 11.51 -22.04 -10.15
N GLN A 77 12.55 -22.88 -10.24
CA GLN A 77 13.81 -22.56 -10.89
C GLN A 77 13.64 -22.04 -12.33
N SER A 78 12.77 -22.67 -13.12
CA SER A 78 12.50 -22.23 -14.50
C SER A 78 11.93 -20.83 -14.62
N TYR A 79 11.26 -20.34 -13.58
CA TYR A 79 10.75 -18.98 -13.51
C TYR A 79 11.83 -18.00 -13.04
N ASN A 80 12.71 -18.48 -12.16
CA ASN A 80 13.84 -17.69 -11.66
C ASN A 80 14.84 -17.35 -12.75
N ASP A 81 14.96 -18.16 -13.78
CA ASP A 81 15.83 -17.87 -14.94
C ASP A 81 15.45 -16.57 -15.66
N ILE A 82 14.18 -16.16 -15.56
CA ILE A 82 13.66 -14.94 -16.17
C ILE A 82 13.52 -13.78 -15.17
N PHE A 83 13.07 -14.07 -13.96
CA PHE A 83 12.67 -13.06 -12.96
C PHE A 83 13.49 -13.09 -11.67
N ALA A 84 14.61 -13.83 -11.64
CA ALA A 84 15.45 -13.88 -10.45
C ALA A 84 15.96 -12.48 -10.07
N GLY A 85 15.71 -12.12 -8.80
CA GLY A 85 16.09 -10.80 -8.29
C GLY A 85 15.03 -9.71 -8.46
N ASP A 86 13.97 -9.95 -9.23
CA ASP A 86 12.86 -9.02 -9.30
C ASP A 86 12.15 -8.90 -7.95
N PRO A 87 11.70 -7.70 -7.57
CA PRO A 87 10.85 -7.55 -6.39
C PRO A 87 9.51 -8.25 -6.60
N THR A 88 8.86 -8.69 -5.53
CA THR A 88 7.48 -9.12 -5.58
C THR A 88 6.60 -7.92 -5.95
N TRP A 89 5.78 -8.07 -6.98
CA TRP A 89 4.88 -7.02 -7.44
C TRP A 89 3.71 -6.87 -6.46
N VAL A 90 3.77 -5.85 -5.66
CA VAL A 90 2.78 -5.58 -4.61
C VAL A 90 2.21 -4.19 -4.78
N THR A 91 0.88 -4.07 -4.63
CA THR A 91 0.18 -2.79 -4.77
C THR A 91 -0.53 -2.42 -3.49
N GLU A 92 -0.33 -1.18 -3.06
CA GLU A 92 -1.13 -0.49 -2.06
C GLU A 92 -2.10 0.45 -2.78
N ALA A 93 -3.40 0.26 -2.54
CA ALA A 93 -4.44 1.15 -3.05
C ALA A 93 -4.73 2.26 -2.04
N ILE A 94 -4.73 3.51 -2.48
CA ILE A 94 -4.89 4.69 -1.63
C ILE A 94 -6.03 5.55 -2.16
N GLY A 95 -6.88 6.06 -1.29
CA GLY A 95 -7.99 6.93 -1.69
C GLY A 95 -9.26 6.17 -2.08
N GLY A 96 -9.94 6.63 -3.13
CA GLY A 96 -11.24 6.10 -3.53
C GLY A 96 -12.36 6.50 -2.58
N LYS A 97 -13.43 5.72 -2.53
CA LYS A 97 -14.56 5.91 -1.61
C LYS A 97 -14.16 5.63 -0.15
N ILE A 98 -13.09 4.89 0.06
CA ILE A 98 -12.47 4.66 1.35
C ILE A 98 -11.73 5.94 1.75
N LYS A 99 -11.77 6.28 3.02
CA LYS A 99 -11.24 7.56 3.52
C LYS A 99 -9.78 7.77 3.17
N VAL A 100 -9.49 8.95 2.64
CA VAL A 100 -8.13 9.50 2.70
C VAL A 100 -7.82 9.83 4.16
N THR A 101 -6.78 9.23 4.69
CA THR A 101 -6.31 9.43 6.07
C THR A 101 -4.95 10.12 6.08
N LYS A 102 -4.47 10.53 7.25
CA LYS A 102 -3.09 11.02 7.39
C LYS A 102 -2.07 9.98 6.93
N THR A 103 -2.34 8.70 7.18
CA THR A 103 -1.47 7.60 6.77
C THR A 103 -1.44 7.43 5.24
N SER A 104 -2.51 7.80 4.52
CA SER A 104 -2.47 7.88 3.06
C SER A 104 -1.41 8.87 2.56
N PHE A 105 -1.29 10.03 3.21
CA PHE A 105 -0.22 10.99 2.92
C PHE A 105 1.16 10.45 3.30
N ARG A 106 1.28 9.72 4.42
CA ARG A 106 2.55 9.12 4.85
C ARG A 106 3.06 8.08 3.84
N PHE A 107 2.17 7.26 3.27
CA PHE A 107 2.56 6.34 2.19
C PHE A 107 3.12 7.07 0.97
N LEU A 108 2.48 8.15 0.53
CA LEU A 108 3.00 8.96 -0.58
C LEU A 108 4.30 9.67 -0.21
N GLN A 109 4.43 10.13 1.03
CA GLN A 109 5.65 10.77 1.54
C GLN A 109 6.87 9.84 1.50
N THR A 110 6.67 8.51 1.59
CA THR A 110 7.78 7.55 1.47
C THR A 110 8.54 7.68 0.15
N LEU A 111 7.90 8.15 -0.92
CA LEU A 111 8.56 8.37 -2.21
C LEU A 111 9.61 9.49 -2.15
N TYR A 112 9.42 10.47 -1.27
CA TYR A 112 10.44 11.49 -1.01
C TYR A 112 11.52 10.98 -0.05
N ASN A 113 11.10 10.29 1.02
CA ASN A 113 12.02 9.87 2.08
C ASN A 113 12.96 8.75 1.61
N LEU A 114 12.45 7.80 0.84
CA LEU A 114 13.17 6.60 0.40
C LEU A 114 13.56 6.64 -1.08
N GLY A 115 13.08 7.64 -1.81
CA GLY A 115 13.18 7.69 -3.26
C GLY A 115 12.20 6.74 -3.98
N PRO A 116 11.96 6.98 -5.28
CA PRO A 116 11.11 6.13 -6.09
C PRO A 116 11.73 4.73 -6.24
N ALA A 117 10.86 3.74 -6.37
CA ALA A 117 11.25 2.34 -6.62
C ALA A 117 10.12 1.64 -7.40
N PRO A 118 10.42 0.56 -8.13
CA PRO A 118 9.40 -0.15 -8.90
C PRO A 118 8.31 -0.76 -8.01
N GLU A 119 8.65 -1.10 -6.76
CA GLU A 119 7.72 -1.71 -5.80
C GLU A 119 7.89 -1.12 -4.39
N PRO A 120 6.81 -1.07 -3.59
CA PRO A 120 5.42 -1.35 -3.97
C PRO A 120 4.86 -0.30 -4.93
N ASN A 121 3.92 -0.72 -5.79
CA ASN A 121 3.12 0.21 -6.56
C ASN A 121 2.17 0.96 -5.61
N LEU A 122 2.18 2.29 -5.66
CA LEU A 122 1.22 3.12 -4.96
C LEU A 122 0.16 3.56 -5.98
N THR A 123 -1.04 2.99 -5.89
CA THR A 123 -2.14 3.28 -6.80
C THR A 123 -3.18 4.15 -6.13
N VAL A 124 -3.35 5.36 -6.63
CA VAL A 124 -4.41 6.26 -6.18
C VAL A 124 -5.72 5.89 -6.89
N LEU A 125 -6.70 5.47 -6.10
CA LEU A 125 -8.07 5.27 -6.55
C LEU A 125 -8.72 6.65 -6.71
N TRP A 126 -8.55 7.21 -7.89
CA TRP A 126 -8.90 8.60 -8.15
C TRP A 126 -10.40 8.82 -8.34
N SER A 127 -10.91 9.85 -7.70
CA SER A 127 -12.28 10.33 -7.86
C SER A 127 -12.31 11.85 -7.73
N PRO A 128 -13.21 12.55 -8.43
CA PRO A 128 -13.43 13.99 -8.22
C PRO A 128 -13.75 14.35 -6.78
N SER A 129 -14.37 13.44 -6.02
CA SER A 129 -14.75 13.64 -4.62
C SER A 129 -13.60 13.58 -3.62
N LEU A 130 -12.39 13.21 -4.05
CA LEU A 130 -11.22 13.21 -3.17
C LEU A 130 -10.91 14.64 -2.66
N PRO A 131 -10.41 14.78 -1.41
CA PRO A 131 -10.02 16.07 -0.87
C PRO A 131 -9.03 16.81 -1.78
N GLU A 132 -9.26 18.11 -2.01
CA GLU A 132 -8.41 18.92 -2.91
C GLU A 132 -6.94 18.90 -2.49
N GLY A 133 -6.64 18.99 -1.18
CA GLY A 133 -5.28 18.91 -0.67
C GLY A 133 -4.61 17.57 -0.97
N PHE A 134 -5.37 16.47 -0.95
CA PHE A 134 -4.84 15.16 -1.31
C PHE A 134 -4.57 15.05 -2.82
N LYS A 135 -5.50 15.52 -3.66
CA LYS A 135 -5.31 15.56 -5.12
C LYS A 135 -4.08 16.39 -5.50
N ALA A 136 -3.93 17.58 -4.90
CA ALA A 136 -2.77 18.43 -5.14
C ALA A 136 -1.45 17.77 -4.70
N PHE A 137 -1.45 17.08 -3.55
CA PHE A 137 -0.28 16.36 -3.08
C PHE A 137 0.06 15.18 -4.00
N CYS A 138 -0.92 14.37 -4.42
CA CYS A 138 -0.72 13.31 -5.39
C CYS A 138 -0.11 13.83 -6.69
N ALA A 139 -0.67 14.92 -7.24
CA ALA A 139 -0.15 15.55 -8.46
C ALA A 139 1.31 15.98 -8.30
N LYS A 140 1.63 16.64 -7.18
CA LYS A 140 3.00 17.05 -6.87
C LYS A 140 3.96 15.87 -6.81
N VAL A 141 3.61 14.82 -6.05
CA VAL A 141 4.42 13.62 -5.94
C VAL A 141 4.61 12.92 -7.29
N SER A 142 3.55 12.89 -8.12
CA SER A 142 3.64 12.32 -9.47
C SER A 142 4.64 13.06 -10.35
N VAL A 143 4.62 14.39 -10.33
CA VAL A 143 5.56 15.23 -11.09
C VAL A 143 6.99 15.01 -10.61
N ASP A 144 7.19 14.99 -9.30
CA ASP A 144 8.52 14.93 -8.69
C ASP A 144 9.16 13.53 -8.79
N THR A 145 8.35 12.45 -8.77
CA THR A 145 8.86 11.09 -8.61
C THR A 145 8.50 10.12 -9.74
N SER A 146 7.49 10.43 -10.53
CA SER A 146 6.92 9.53 -11.57
C SER A 146 6.54 8.14 -11.04
N SER A 147 6.15 8.03 -9.76
CA SER A 147 6.01 6.75 -9.04
C SER A 147 4.63 6.50 -8.47
N ILE A 148 3.61 7.21 -8.95
CA ILE A 148 2.20 6.97 -8.58
C ILE A 148 1.45 6.48 -9.81
N GLN A 149 0.63 5.46 -9.62
CA GLN A 149 -0.38 5.02 -10.57
C GLN A 149 -1.75 5.58 -10.19
N TYR A 150 -2.64 5.68 -11.16
CA TYR A 150 -4.01 6.15 -10.95
C TYR A 150 -5.01 5.18 -11.57
N GLU A 151 -6.07 4.88 -10.81
CA GLU A 151 -7.22 4.12 -11.25
C GLU A 151 -8.47 4.97 -11.11
N ASN A 152 -9.37 4.95 -12.10
CA ASN A 152 -10.63 5.68 -12.03
C ASN A 152 -11.63 4.93 -11.14
N ASP A 153 -11.72 5.33 -9.87
CA ASP A 153 -12.56 4.67 -8.86
C ASP A 153 -14.04 4.69 -9.21
N GLU A 154 -14.56 5.80 -9.75
CA GLU A 154 -15.98 5.89 -10.11
C GLU A 154 -16.34 4.95 -11.27
N LEU A 155 -15.48 4.89 -12.27
CA LEU A 155 -15.69 4.00 -13.42
C LEU A 155 -15.60 2.53 -12.99
N MET A 156 -14.60 2.18 -12.17
CA MET A 156 -14.42 0.81 -11.68
C MET A 156 -15.62 0.34 -10.88
N ARG A 157 -16.12 1.16 -9.95
CA ARG A 157 -17.31 0.84 -9.16
C ARG A 157 -18.56 0.73 -10.03
N LYS A 158 -18.71 1.59 -11.02
CA LYS A 158 -19.83 1.54 -11.96
C LYS A 158 -19.84 0.25 -12.77
N ILE A 159 -18.67 -0.19 -13.24
CA ILE A 159 -18.55 -1.38 -14.09
C ILE A 159 -18.66 -2.67 -13.27
N ARG A 160 -18.03 -2.72 -12.09
CA ARG A 160 -17.91 -3.92 -11.28
C ARG A 160 -19.01 -4.10 -10.24
N GLY A 161 -19.70 -3.01 -9.86
CA GLY A 161 -20.73 -3.05 -8.83
C GLY A 161 -20.19 -3.34 -7.42
N GLU A 162 -18.88 -3.22 -7.23
CA GLU A 162 -18.23 -3.52 -5.95
C GLU A 162 -17.96 -2.25 -5.17
N GLU A 163 -18.14 -2.34 -3.84
CA GLU A 163 -17.84 -1.21 -2.97
C GLU A 163 -16.38 -1.21 -2.50
N ASP A 164 -15.79 -2.41 -2.39
CA ASP A 164 -14.41 -2.55 -1.93
C ASP A 164 -13.61 -3.44 -2.88
N TYR A 165 -12.46 -2.93 -3.30
CA TYR A 165 -11.55 -3.64 -4.19
C TYR A 165 -10.12 -3.17 -3.98
N GLY A 166 -9.18 -4.00 -4.39
CA GLY A 166 -7.76 -3.69 -4.47
C GLY A 166 -7.27 -3.77 -5.91
N ILE A 167 -6.08 -3.28 -6.11
CA ILE A 167 -5.35 -3.47 -7.36
C ILE A 167 -4.21 -4.45 -7.08
N ALA A 168 -4.17 -5.53 -7.83
CA ALA A 168 -3.10 -6.52 -7.74
C ALA A 168 -2.08 -6.31 -8.86
N CYS A 169 -0.81 -6.58 -8.56
CA CYS A 169 0.28 -6.35 -9.50
C CYS A 169 0.38 -4.86 -9.87
N CYS A 170 0.07 -4.53 -11.11
CA CYS A 170 0.16 -3.16 -11.62
C CYS A 170 -1.23 -2.53 -11.76
N VAL A 171 -2.18 -3.26 -12.35
CA VAL A 171 -3.48 -2.70 -12.75
C VAL A 171 -4.65 -3.70 -12.66
N SER A 172 -4.42 -4.90 -12.15
CA SER A 172 -5.47 -5.93 -12.12
C SER A 172 -6.46 -5.69 -10.99
N TYR A 173 -7.72 -5.52 -11.35
CA TYR A 173 -8.81 -5.43 -10.38
C TYR A 173 -8.92 -6.71 -9.55
N GLN A 174 -9.11 -6.56 -8.26
CA GLN A 174 -9.34 -7.65 -7.32
C GLN A 174 -10.44 -7.27 -6.33
N ALA A 175 -11.55 -8.02 -6.36
CA ALA A 175 -12.60 -7.87 -5.34
C ALA A 175 -12.09 -8.34 -3.97
N ILE A 176 -12.32 -7.55 -2.94
CA ILE A 176 -11.91 -7.91 -1.58
C ILE A 176 -13.00 -8.76 -0.94
N GLY A 177 -12.59 -9.88 -0.33
CA GLY A 177 -13.48 -10.75 0.41
C GLY A 177 -14.29 -11.75 -0.44
N LYS A 178 -13.90 -11.97 -1.68
CA LYS A 178 -14.53 -12.96 -2.56
C LYS A 178 -13.55 -14.02 -3.05
#